data_42f7fe9a49a9849bd2d4e2417300f593
#
_entry.id   42f7fe9a49a9849bd2d4e2417300f593
#
_cell.length_a   1.000
_cell.length_b   1.000
_cell.length_c   1.000
_cell.angle_alpha   90.00
_cell.angle_beta   90.00
_cell.angle_gamma   90.00
#
_symmetry.space_group_name_H-M   'P 1'
#
loop_
_entity.id
_entity.type
_entity.pdbx_description
1 polymer ?
#
loop_
_entity_poly.entity_id
_entity_poly.type
_entity_poly.pdbx_seq_one_letter_code
_entity_poly.pdbx_strand_id
1 'polypeptide(L)'
;GFQWRDLLNRDFADPWTVLGENYANSQVLGARQTDADYGSEVRSVFMEVEIPVLETLSAQLAVRHEEMKDFGLVSTMPKVAVRWEALPTLAVRASWGESFLAPSPFQGRPFVADDRCADMFSGRDEFTGTPLIGGIGCSSGNPGLQPETSTIQNIGFTWEPSGNFLEGLNLSV
;
A
#
# COMPACT_ATOMS: atom_id res chain seq x y z
N GLY A 1 -7.94 -19.36 7.26
CA GLY A 1 -6.86 -19.61 6.32
C GLY A 1 -5.51 -19.12 6.78
N PHE A 2 -4.48 -19.56 6.11
CA PHE A 2 -3.09 -19.14 6.33
C PHE A 2 -2.48 -18.74 4.99
N GLN A 3 -1.65 -17.68 4.98
CA GLN A 3 -0.89 -17.26 3.81
C GLN A 3 0.54 -16.93 4.24
N TRP A 4 1.50 -17.41 3.46
CA TRP A 4 2.90 -17.04 3.55
C TRP A 4 3.35 -16.49 2.20
N ARG A 5 4.01 -15.34 2.22
CA ARG A 5 4.60 -14.70 1.04
C ARG A 5 6.04 -14.33 1.34
N ASP A 6 6.90 -14.66 0.41
CA ASP A 6 8.29 -14.23 0.39
C ASP A 6 8.53 -13.50 -0.92
N LEU A 7 8.94 -12.26 -0.83
CA LEU A 7 9.17 -11.39 -1.97
C LEU A 7 10.63 -10.92 -1.93
N LEU A 8 11.38 -11.22 -2.96
CA LEU A 8 12.74 -10.74 -3.12
C LEU A 8 12.81 -9.81 -4.32
N ASN A 9 13.20 -8.57 -4.08
CA ASN A 9 13.50 -7.60 -5.13
C ASN A 9 15.01 -7.47 -5.23
N ARG A 10 15.50 -7.48 -6.47
CA ARG A 10 16.90 -7.29 -6.78
C ARG A 10 17.05 -6.16 -7.76
N ASP A 11 17.75 -5.12 -7.35
CA ASP A 11 18.15 -4.03 -8.22
C ASP A 11 19.59 -4.26 -8.64
N PHE A 12 19.84 -4.36 -9.94
CA PHE A 12 21.17 -4.44 -10.50
C PHE A 12 21.53 -3.08 -11.10
N ALA A 13 22.62 -2.52 -10.63
CA ALA A 13 23.18 -1.34 -11.25
C ALA A 13 23.94 -1.74 -12.52
N ASP A 14 23.79 -0.94 -13.58
CA ASP A 14 24.61 -1.13 -14.78
C ASP A 14 26.08 -0.91 -14.39
N PRO A 15 27.00 -1.86 -14.72
CA PRO A 15 28.41 -1.73 -14.42
C PRO A 15 29.03 -0.42 -14.93
N TRP A 16 28.54 0.10 -16.04
CA TRP A 16 29.00 1.40 -16.60
C TRP A 16 28.57 2.60 -15.74
N THR A 17 27.46 2.48 -15.02
CA THR A 17 26.96 3.52 -14.13
C THR A 17 27.69 3.51 -12.79
N VAL A 18 28.07 2.32 -12.30
CA VAL A 18 28.75 2.13 -11.01
C VAL A 18 30.23 2.50 -11.09
N LEU A 19 30.89 2.13 -12.18
CA LEU A 19 32.36 2.26 -12.29
C LEU A 19 32.79 3.69 -12.51
N GLY A 20 31.96 4.58 -13.03
CA GLY A 20 32.31 5.99 -13.21
C GLY A 20 33.54 6.24 -14.10
N GLU A 21 34.10 5.17 -14.65
CA GLU A 21 35.46 5.18 -15.19
C GLU A 21 35.60 5.78 -16.59
N ASN A 22 34.49 5.92 -17.33
CA ASN A 22 34.64 6.21 -18.76
C ASN A 22 34.13 7.57 -19.22
N TYR A 23 33.42 8.29 -18.39
CA TYR A 23 33.06 9.65 -18.75
C TYR A 23 33.14 10.50 -17.47
N ALA A 24 34.12 11.36 -17.44
CA ALA A 24 34.21 12.41 -16.42
C ALA A 24 32.81 13.03 -16.25
N ASN A 25 32.14 12.75 -15.16
CA ASN A 25 30.83 13.26 -14.78
C ASN A 25 29.62 12.83 -15.60
N SER A 26 29.62 11.80 -16.40
CA SER A 26 28.39 11.29 -16.97
C SER A 26 27.71 10.33 -16.04
N GLN A 27 27.12 10.88 -14.99
CA GLN A 27 26.01 10.25 -14.33
C GLN A 27 24.86 10.25 -15.34
N VAL A 28 24.57 9.11 -15.94
CA VAL A 28 23.34 8.95 -16.71
C VAL A 28 22.20 9.20 -15.74
N LEU A 29 21.58 10.40 -15.86
CA LEU A 29 20.41 10.82 -15.08
C LEU A 29 20.57 10.92 -13.56
N GLY A 30 21.73 11.32 -13.05
CA GLY A 30 21.84 11.89 -11.70
C GLY A 30 21.68 10.95 -10.52
N ALA A 31 21.69 9.65 -10.71
CA ALA A 31 21.58 8.70 -9.61
C ALA A 31 22.70 7.66 -9.66
N ARG A 32 23.53 7.63 -8.64
CA ARG A 32 24.33 6.44 -8.35
C ARG A 32 23.37 5.32 -8.00
N GLN A 33 23.33 4.28 -8.80
CA GLN A 33 22.64 3.05 -8.46
C GLN A 33 23.69 2.08 -7.91
N THR A 34 23.39 1.50 -6.77
CA THR A 34 24.15 0.39 -6.20
C THR A 34 23.30 -0.85 -6.29
N ASP A 35 23.92 -2.00 -6.45
CA ASP A 35 23.23 -3.28 -6.34
C ASP A 35 22.56 -3.35 -4.98
N ALA A 36 21.27 -3.68 -4.95
CA ALA A 36 20.52 -3.78 -3.73
C ALA A 36 19.57 -4.97 -3.78
N ASP A 37 19.69 -5.83 -2.80
CA ASP A 37 18.72 -6.89 -2.53
C ASP A 37 17.86 -6.46 -1.35
N TYR A 38 16.54 -6.48 -1.52
CA TYR A 38 15.59 -6.23 -0.45
C TYR A 38 14.38 -7.14 -0.57
N GLY A 39 14.03 -7.75 0.52
CA GLY A 39 12.95 -8.72 0.61
C GLY A 39 11.82 -8.28 1.52
N SER A 40 10.75 -9.05 1.50
CA SER A 40 9.65 -8.92 2.44
C SER A 40 9.02 -10.29 2.68
N GLU A 41 9.18 -10.82 3.88
CA GLU A 41 8.48 -12.01 4.34
C GLU A 41 7.23 -11.61 5.11
N VAL A 42 6.06 -12.01 4.59
CA VAL A 42 4.75 -11.73 5.20
C VAL A 42 4.06 -13.04 5.56
N ARG A 43 3.64 -13.15 6.80
CA ARG A 43 2.82 -14.25 7.31
C ARG A 43 1.47 -13.73 7.73
N SER A 44 0.42 -14.39 7.28
CA SER A 44 -0.96 -13.98 7.57
C SER A 44 -1.79 -15.16 8.03
N VAL A 45 -2.64 -14.90 9.01
CA VAL A 45 -3.73 -15.80 9.40
C VAL A 45 -5.04 -15.02 9.24
N PHE A 46 -6.05 -15.66 8.68
CA PHE A 46 -7.33 -15.01 8.48
C PHE A 46 -8.49 -15.98 8.72
N MET A 47 -9.60 -15.41 9.18
CA MET A 47 -10.85 -16.10 9.38
C MET A 47 -11.98 -15.23 8.85
N GLU A 48 -12.97 -15.89 8.27
CA GLU A 48 -14.20 -15.27 7.79
C GLU A 48 -15.36 -16.20 8.13
N VAL A 49 -16.42 -15.61 8.66
CA VAL A 49 -17.65 -16.33 9.05
C VAL A 49 -18.83 -15.52 8.55
N GLU A 50 -19.75 -16.20 7.87
CA GLU A 50 -21.07 -15.69 7.53
C GLU A 50 -22.11 -16.30 8.47
N ILE A 51 -22.94 -15.44 9.04
CA ILE A 51 -23.93 -15.79 10.07
C ILE A 51 -25.31 -15.41 9.53
N PRO A 52 -26.17 -16.36 9.18
CA PRO A 52 -27.58 -16.08 8.92
C PRO A 52 -28.27 -15.78 10.25
N VAL A 53 -28.47 -14.49 10.54
CA VAL A 53 -29.10 -14.04 11.80
C VAL A 53 -30.62 -14.25 11.76
N LEU A 54 -31.21 -13.94 10.60
CA LEU A 54 -32.64 -14.17 10.27
C LEU A 54 -32.70 -14.60 8.79
N GLU A 55 -33.88 -15.05 8.34
CA GLU A 55 -34.09 -15.36 6.91
C GLU A 55 -33.81 -14.18 6.00
N THR A 56 -34.00 -12.96 6.49
CA THR A 56 -33.81 -11.70 5.75
C THR A 56 -32.56 -10.93 6.17
N LEU A 57 -31.77 -11.42 7.14
CA LEU A 57 -30.64 -10.71 7.71
C LEU A 57 -29.42 -11.63 7.82
N SER A 58 -28.34 -11.29 7.14
CA SER A 58 -27.04 -11.94 7.30
C SER A 58 -25.98 -10.97 7.80
N ALA A 59 -25.04 -11.49 8.56
CA ALA A 59 -23.86 -10.77 9.02
C ALA A 59 -22.60 -11.54 8.60
N GLN A 60 -21.58 -10.82 8.17
CA GLN A 60 -20.27 -11.34 7.84
C GLN A 60 -19.25 -10.74 8.81
N LEU A 61 -18.48 -11.61 9.44
CA LEU A 61 -17.36 -11.22 10.30
C LEU A 61 -16.07 -11.74 9.69
N ALA A 62 -15.09 -10.89 9.57
CA ALA A 62 -13.77 -11.30 9.10
C ALA A 62 -12.68 -10.65 9.96
N VAL A 63 -11.58 -11.34 10.12
CA VAL A 63 -10.37 -10.83 10.74
C VAL A 63 -9.16 -11.36 10.00
N ARG A 64 -8.20 -10.48 9.76
CA ARG A 64 -6.89 -10.84 9.21
C ARG A 64 -5.80 -10.30 10.11
N HIS A 65 -4.86 -11.14 10.44
CA HIS A 65 -3.66 -10.81 11.20
C HIS A 65 -2.44 -11.05 10.32
N GLU A 66 -1.60 -10.03 10.16
CA GLU A 66 -0.38 -10.10 9.36
C GLU A 66 0.84 -9.70 10.18
N GLU A 67 1.91 -10.46 10.00
CA GLU A 67 3.24 -10.19 10.51
C GLU A 67 4.19 -9.98 9.33
N MET A 68 4.84 -8.83 9.28
CA MET A 68 5.91 -8.52 8.33
C MET A 68 7.24 -8.59 9.06
N LYS A 69 7.98 -9.66 8.84
CA LYS A 69 9.16 -9.98 9.64
C LYS A 69 10.31 -9.01 9.45
N ASP A 70 10.52 -8.57 8.22
CA ASP A 70 11.65 -7.70 7.88
C ASP A 70 11.54 -6.31 8.53
N PHE A 71 10.33 -5.89 8.90
CA PHE A 71 10.07 -4.63 9.56
C PHE A 71 9.66 -4.77 11.03
N GLY A 72 9.45 -6.00 11.50
CA GLY A 72 8.89 -6.24 12.83
C GLY A 72 7.48 -5.64 12.99
N LEU A 73 6.75 -5.46 11.88
CA LEU A 73 5.42 -4.85 11.89
C LEU A 73 4.36 -5.93 11.98
N VAL A 74 3.35 -5.66 12.80
CA VAL A 74 2.20 -6.52 13.01
C VAL A 74 0.93 -5.70 12.82
N SER A 75 -0.05 -6.23 12.12
CA SER A 75 -1.34 -5.58 11.94
C SER A 75 -2.50 -6.57 12.05
N THR A 76 -3.60 -6.12 12.62
CA THR A 76 -4.85 -6.89 12.73
C THR A 76 -5.99 -6.07 12.16
N MET A 77 -6.68 -6.61 11.18
CA MET A 77 -7.71 -5.94 10.41
C MET A 77 -9.05 -6.66 10.59
N PRO A 78 -9.92 -6.15 11.47
CA PRO A 78 -11.28 -6.62 11.58
C PRO A 78 -12.17 -6.05 10.48
N LYS A 79 -13.18 -6.80 10.08
CA LYS A 79 -14.24 -6.36 9.16
C LYS A 79 -15.56 -6.93 9.61
N VAL A 80 -16.59 -6.11 9.57
CA VAL A 80 -17.98 -6.49 9.80
C VAL A 80 -18.81 -6.00 8.62
N ALA A 81 -19.69 -6.84 8.12
CA ALA A 81 -20.66 -6.45 7.11
C ALA A 81 -22.03 -7.04 7.47
N VAL A 82 -23.07 -6.32 7.10
CA VAL A 82 -24.47 -6.73 7.30
C VAL A 82 -25.21 -6.52 5.98
N ARG A 83 -26.03 -7.49 5.63
CA ARG A 83 -26.98 -7.43 4.53
C ARG A 83 -28.37 -7.73 5.07
N TRP A 84 -29.27 -6.80 4.85
CA TRP A 84 -30.66 -6.91 5.28
C TRP A 84 -31.62 -6.75 4.10
N GLU A 85 -32.42 -7.78 3.86
CA GLU A 85 -33.52 -7.74 2.91
C GLU A 85 -34.74 -7.14 3.60
N ALA A 86 -34.82 -5.81 3.63
CA ALA A 86 -35.88 -5.07 4.31
C ALA A 86 -37.24 -5.32 3.68
N LEU A 87 -37.29 -5.54 2.38
CA LEU A 87 -38.47 -5.94 1.58
C LEU A 87 -38.00 -6.93 0.51
N PRO A 88 -38.93 -7.71 -0.09
CA PRO A 88 -38.57 -8.59 -1.21
C PRO A 88 -37.94 -7.86 -2.40
N THR A 89 -38.14 -6.55 -2.47
CA THR A 89 -37.63 -5.67 -3.54
C THR A 89 -36.51 -4.75 -3.06
N LEU A 90 -36.13 -4.76 -1.79
CA LEU A 90 -35.15 -3.82 -1.21
C LEU A 90 -34.18 -4.54 -0.29
N ALA A 91 -32.94 -4.55 -0.65
CA ALA A 91 -31.83 -4.97 0.21
C ALA A 91 -30.95 -3.78 0.61
N VAL A 92 -30.63 -3.69 1.89
CA VAL A 92 -29.69 -2.70 2.45
C VAL A 92 -28.44 -3.43 2.89
N ARG A 93 -27.29 -2.83 2.65
CA ARG A 93 -25.98 -3.33 3.09
C ARG A 93 -25.20 -2.25 3.82
N ALA A 94 -24.51 -2.64 4.86
CA ALA A 94 -23.57 -1.77 5.56
C ALA A 94 -22.32 -2.57 5.89
N SER A 95 -21.16 -1.91 5.85
CA SER A 95 -19.92 -2.54 6.28
C SER A 95 -19.01 -1.53 6.96
N TRP A 96 -18.23 -2.05 7.89
CA TRP A 96 -17.16 -1.37 8.56
C TRP A 96 -15.94 -2.29 8.58
N GLY A 97 -14.76 -1.72 8.41
CA GLY A 97 -13.53 -2.48 8.51
C GLY A 97 -12.31 -1.58 8.62
N GLU A 98 -11.23 -2.18 9.05
CA GLU A 98 -9.91 -1.56 9.06
C GLU A 98 -9.03 -2.19 8.00
N SER A 99 -8.14 -1.40 7.43
CA SER A 99 -7.09 -1.85 6.54
C SER A 99 -5.79 -1.16 6.85
N PHE A 100 -4.69 -1.71 6.39
CA PHE A 100 -3.39 -1.09 6.50
C PHE A 100 -2.60 -1.21 5.20
N LEU A 101 -1.67 -0.30 5.00
CA LEU A 101 -0.68 -0.34 3.95
C LEU A 101 0.70 -0.38 4.59
N ALA A 102 1.41 -1.46 4.36
CA ALA A 102 2.79 -1.60 4.81
C ALA A 102 3.73 -0.71 4.00
N PRO A 103 4.80 -0.17 4.61
CA PRO A 103 5.90 0.41 3.86
C PRO A 103 6.46 -0.60 2.86
N SER A 104 6.86 -0.12 1.69
CA SER A 104 7.59 -0.99 0.76
C SER A 104 8.97 -1.37 1.34
N PRO A 105 9.52 -2.50 0.97
CA PRO A 105 10.87 -2.92 1.41
C PRO A 105 11.92 -1.85 1.14
N PHE A 106 11.77 -1.15 0.04
CA PHE A 106 12.60 -0.02 -0.33
C PHE A 106 12.53 1.17 0.64
N GLN A 107 11.32 1.52 1.08
CA GLN A 107 11.10 2.65 2.00
C GLN A 107 11.59 2.34 3.41
N GLY A 108 11.52 1.08 3.83
CA GLY A 108 11.87 0.65 5.18
C GLY A 108 13.34 0.26 5.37
N ARG A 109 14.16 0.22 4.32
CA ARG A 109 15.56 -0.20 4.46
C ARG A 109 16.41 0.83 5.20
N PRO A 110 17.44 0.40 5.95
CA PRO A 110 18.40 1.30 6.58
C PRO A 110 19.14 2.15 5.54
N PHE A 111 19.57 3.33 5.95
CA PHE A 111 20.48 4.15 5.14
C PHE A 111 21.83 3.45 4.98
N VAL A 112 22.29 3.35 3.74
CA VAL A 112 23.66 2.95 3.40
C VAL A 112 24.33 4.16 2.78
N ALA A 113 25.49 4.56 3.29
CA ALA A 113 26.11 5.86 3.02
C ALA A 113 26.37 6.14 1.51
N ASP A 114 26.52 5.11 0.71
CA ASP A 114 26.73 5.24 -0.75
C ASP A 114 25.46 5.09 -1.60
N ASP A 115 24.32 4.86 -0.96
CA ASP A 115 23.08 4.63 -1.63
C ASP A 115 22.42 5.95 -2.04
N ARG A 116 22.43 6.29 -3.29
CA ARG A 116 21.58 7.33 -3.88
C ARG A 116 21.85 8.75 -3.43
N CYS A 117 23.08 9.09 -3.31
CA CYS A 117 23.49 10.49 -3.25
C CYS A 117 23.72 10.99 -4.66
N ALA A 118 23.04 12.03 -5.07
CA ALA A 118 23.23 12.70 -6.35
C ALA A 118 23.53 14.17 -6.13
N ASP A 119 24.33 14.74 -7.02
CA ASP A 119 24.52 16.19 -7.06
C ASP A 119 23.19 16.85 -7.44
N MET A 120 22.55 17.48 -6.47
CA MET A 120 21.16 17.93 -6.64
C MET A 120 21.01 19.32 -7.20
N PHE A 121 22.01 20.16 -7.21
CA PHE A 121 21.79 21.56 -7.63
C PHE A 121 23.00 22.18 -8.34
N SER A 122 22.76 22.59 -9.58
CA SER A 122 23.36 23.79 -10.14
C SER A 122 22.20 24.79 -10.32
N GLY A 123 22.07 25.74 -9.43
CA GLY A 123 21.03 26.73 -9.45
C GLY A 123 21.51 28.04 -8.85
N ARG A 124 20.62 29.02 -8.80
CA ARG A 124 20.85 30.29 -8.15
C ARG A 124 19.77 30.47 -7.08
N ASP A 125 20.14 30.87 -5.91
CA ASP A 125 19.21 31.25 -4.85
C ASP A 125 18.39 32.44 -5.34
N GLU A 126 17.08 32.31 -5.41
CA GLU A 126 16.18 33.34 -5.91
C GLU A 126 16.17 34.60 -5.03
N PHE A 127 16.48 34.46 -3.75
CA PHE A 127 16.47 35.59 -2.80
C PHE A 127 17.81 36.35 -2.74
N THR A 128 18.91 35.64 -2.80
CA THR A 128 20.25 36.23 -2.67
C THR A 128 20.99 36.38 -3.97
N GLY A 129 20.52 35.72 -5.04
CA GLY A 129 21.19 35.67 -6.32
C GLY A 129 22.52 34.89 -6.29
N THR A 130 22.85 34.24 -5.18
CA THR A 130 24.10 33.53 -4.98
C THR A 130 24.09 32.20 -5.77
N PRO A 131 25.14 31.83 -6.50
CA PRO A 131 25.22 30.51 -7.10
C PRO A 131 25.17 29.43 -6.04
N LEU A 132 24.18 28.53 -6.11
CA LEU A 132 24.15 27.31 -5.33
C LEU A 132 25.08 26.30 -5.98
N ILE A 133 26.27 26.15 -5.44
CA ILE A 133 27.27 25.21 -5.95
C ILE A 133 27.19 23.93 -5.11
N GLY A 134 26.70 22.86 -5.75
CA GLY A 134 26.90 21.50 -5.27
C GLY A 134 26.30 21.17 -3.91
N GLY A 135 24.99 20.95 -3.86
CA GLY A 135 24.40 20.17 -2.77
C GLY A 135 24.39 18.69 -3.13
N ILE A 136 24.84 17.82 -2.26
CA ILE A 136 24.63 16.38 -2.39
C ILE A 136 23.32 16.04 -1.71
N GLY A 137 22.33 15.63 -2.49
CA GLY A 137 21.08 15.09 -1.97
C GLY A 137 21.15 13.57 -1.87
N CYS A 138 20.92 13.05 -0.67
CA CYS A 138 20.88 11.61 -0.47
C CYS A 138 19.45 11.17 -0.17
N SER A 139 18.98 10.12 -0.82
CA SER A 139 17.70 9.48 -0.54
C SER A 139 17.95 8.17 0.20
N SER A 140 17.31 8.00 1.34
CA SER A 140 17.41 6.77 2.13
C SER A 140 16.04 6.28 2.54
N GLY A 141 15.93 5.00 2.82
CA GLY A 141 14.77 4.46 3.52
C GLY A 141 14.77 4.85 5.01
N ASN A 142 13.64 4.66 5.66
CA ASN A 142 13.48 4.86 7.09
C ASN A 142 12.99 3.57 7.74
N PRO A 143 13.83 2.84 8.50
CA PRO A 143 13.43 1.59 9.15
C PRO A 143 12.41 1.80 10.29
N GLY A 144 12.18 3.04 10.69
CA GLY A 144 11.16 3.40 11.69
C GLY A 144 9.78 3.71 11.13
N LEU A 145 9.55 3.49 9.83
CA LEU A 145 8.23 3.70 9.24
C LEU A 145 7.19 2.78 9.86
N GLN A 146 6.03 3.37 10.17
CA GLN A 146 4.86 2.63 10.62
C GLN A 146 3.91 2.39 9.46
N PRO A 147 3.09 1.34 9.51
CA PRO A 147 2.05 1.14 8.52
C PRO A 147 1.06 2.31 8.51
N GLU A 148 0.58 2.65 7.33
CA GLU A 148 -0.59 3.51 7.20
C GLU A 148 -1.85 2.70 7.51
N THR A 149 -2.72 3.23 8.34
CA THR A 149 -3.99 2.59 8.71
C THR A 149 -5.16 3.39 8.20
N SER A 150 -6.21 2.70 7.75
CA SER A 150 -7.44 3.35 7.34
C SER A 150 -8.66 2.61 7.88
N THR A 151 -9.71 3.38 8.20
CA THR A 151 -11.03 2.86 8.54
C THR A 151 -11.95 3.08 7.34
N ILE A 152 -12.61 2.02 6.90
CA ILE A 152 -13.50 2.03 5.75
C ILE A 152 -14.91 1.77 6.24
N GLN A 153 -15.84 2.64 5.85
CA GLN A 153 -17.27 2.50 6.14
C GLN A 153 -18.04 2.62 4.83
N ASN A 154 -18.96 1.68 4.61
CA ASN A 154 -19.84 1.71 3.45
C ASN A 154 -21.26 1.46 3.89
N ILE A 155 -22.19 2.16 3.27
CA ILE A 155 -23.61 1.89 3.33
C ILE A 155 -24.17 1.96 1.92
N GLY A 156 -25.06 1.07 1.57
CA GLY A 156 -25.67 1.03 0.25
C GLY A 156 -26.98 0.29 0.27
N PHE A 157 -27.74 0.39 -0.81
CA PHE A 157 -28.95 -0.36 -1.03
C PHE A 157 -29.06 -0.86 -2.47
N THR A 158 -29.83 -1.90 -2.66
CA THR A 158 -30.26 -2.38 -3.96
C THR A 158 -31.77 -2.45 -3.97
N TRP A 159 -32.40 -1.82 -4.95
CA TRP A 159 -33.84 -1.80 -5.11
C TRP A 159 -34.23 -2.35 -6.48
N GLU A 160 -35.07 -3.38 -6.45
CA GLU A 160 -35.61 -4.06 -7.62
C GLU A 160 -37.13 -4.03 -7.56
N PRO A 161 -37.78 -2.94 -8.05
CA PRO A 161 -39.23 -2.82 -7.98
C PRO A 161 -39.90 -3.92 -8.80
N SER A 162 -40.97 -4.47 -8.25
CA SER A 162 -41.83 -5.42 -8.93
C SER A 162 -43.06 -4.71 -9.44
N GLY A 163 -43.39 -4.89 -10.72
CA GLY A 163 -44.57 -4.30 -11.34
C GLY A 163 -44.40 -4.11 -12.85
N ASN A 164 -45.47 -4.18 -13.60
CA ASN A 164 -45.49 -4.24 -15.06
C ASN A 164 -44.73 -3.09 -15.78
N PHE A 165 -44.57 -1.94 -15.14
CA PHE A 165 -43.88 -0.79 -15.75
C PHE A 165 -42.42 -0.67 -15.36
N LEU A 166 -42.04 -1.23 -14.22
CA LEU A 166 -40.67 -1.12 -13.68
C LEU A 166 -39.95 -2.48 -13.64
N GLU A 167 -40.55 -3.50 -14.27
CA GLU A 167 -39.96 -4.83 -14.33
C GLU A 167 -38.63 -4.78 -15.08
N GLY A 168 -37.57 -5.30 -14.45
CA GLY A 168 -36.20 -5.26 -15.00
C GLY A 168 -35.39 -4.01 -14.62
N LEU A 169 -35.97 -3.04 -13.88
CA LEU A 169 -35.18 -1.94 -13.31
C LEU A 169 -34.42 -2.44 -12.08
N ASN A 170 -33.13 -2.21 -12.04
CA ASN A 170 -32.26 -2.43 -10.87
C ASN A 170 -31.54 -1.12 -10.54
N LEU A 171 -31.74 -0.61 -9.31
CA LEU A 171 -31.06 0.57 -8.80
C LEU A 171 -30.19 0.17 -7.61
N SER A 172 -28.87 0.43 -7.72
CA SER A 172 -27.90 0.18 -6.65
C SER A 172 -27.04 1.41 -6.39
N VAL A 173 -26.80 1.68 -5.12
CA VAL A 173 -25.89 2.72 -4.63
C VAL A 173 -24.94 2.11 -3.61
#